data_d2894f212f7e0c8112c3bc57a97a1e5a
#
_entry.id   d2894f212f7e0c8112c3bc57a97a1e5a
#
_cell.length_a   1.000
_cell.length_b   1.000
_cell.length_c   1.000
_cell.angle_alpha   90.00
_cell.angle_beta   90.00
_cell.angle_gamma   90.00
#
_symmetry.space_group_name_H-M   'P 1'
#
loop_
_entity.id
_entity.type
_entity.pdbx_description
1 polymer ?
#
loop_
_entity_poly.entity_id
_entity_poly.type
_entity_poly.pdbx_seq_one_letter_code
_entity_poly.pdbx_strand_id
1 'polypeptide(L)'
;MSKPTVAIIGKPNVGKSTFFNYIVGSRISIVEDTPGVTRDRIYAETNWRGRNFTVIDTAGIEPESEDIIISQMREQAKIAIEIADVIVFLTDVKQGVTAADQEIALMLKKSKKPVVLVCNKADNMSKDKNEIYEFYNLGIGEPYPVSAAHALGIGDVLDAIYENFPEKDASEDDNDKIKVAVIGKPNVGKSSLINKILGQNRTIVSSIAGTTRDAIDTEYENEHGKYVLIDTAGIRRKSKVTESIEKFSIMRTLLAIERADVCLMMIDALEGVTDQDAKIAGEAHEAGKGIIIVVNKWDEYEKETGTLEKYKKQIYEKLSYLSYAPIIFISAKTGQRVEKLFDMINHVAEQNAMRISTSVLNQVINEAIAIVQPPSDKGKRLKILYGTQASTKPPTFVIFVNDKQLFHFSYERYLVNQIRREFGLEGTPVRIIVREKNEKDM
;
A
#
# COMPACT_ATOMS: atom_id res chain seq x y z
N MET A 1 8.68 -4.90 9.42
CA MET A 1 9.18 -5.87 8.42
C MET A 1 8.41 -5.69 7.13
N SER A 2 9.07 -5.47 6.01
CA SER A 2 8.38 -5.37 4.71
C SER A 2 7.85 -6.76 4.31
N LYS A 3 6.58 -6.82 3.89
CA LYS A 3 5.97 -8.05 3.39
C LYS A 3 6.58 -8.39 2.03
N PRO A 4 6.89 -9.66 1.71
CA PRO A 4 7.30 -10.05 0.37
C PRO A 4 6.24 -9.68 -0.66
N THR A 5 6.69 -9.31 -1.85
CA THR A 5 5.80 -8.93 -2.96
C THR A 5 5.89 -9.95 -4.08
N VAL A 6 4.74 -10.45 -4.52
CA VAL A 6 4.59 -11.44 -5.61
C VAL A 6 3.85 -10.78 -6.76
N ALA A 7 4.44 -10.71 -7.95
CA ALA A 7 3.77 -10.19 -9.14
C ALA A 7 3.36 -11.33 -10.08
N ILE A 8 2.10 -11.31 -10.53
CA ILE A 8 1.57 -12.27 -11.51
C ILE A 8 1.64 -11.62 -12.88
N ILE A 9 2.35 -12.26 -13.81
CA ILE A 9 2.48 -11.83 -15.21
C ILE A 9 2.09 -12.97 -16.16
N GLY A 10 1.73 -12.62 -17.37
CA GLY A 10 1.37 -13.59 -18.41
C GLY A 10 0.49 -12.94 -19.49
N LYS A 11 0.23 -13.68 -20.56
CA LYS A 11 -0.62 -13.23 -21.68
C LYS A 11 -2.05 -12.87 -21.22
N PRO A 12 -2.78 -12.08 -22.00
CA PRO A 12 -4.22 -11.96 -21.83
C PRO A 12 -4.90 -13.34 -21.85
N ASN A 13 -5.97 -13.51 -21.09
CA ASN A 13 -6.81 -14.72 -21.05
C ASN A 13 -6.13 -16.03 -20.59
N VAL A 14 -4.92 -15.99 -20.02
CA VAL A 14 -4.30 -17.18 -19.39
C VAL A 14 -4.88 -17.49 -18.00
N GLY A 15 -5.76 -16.63 -17.47
CA GLY A 15 -6.42 -16.82 -16.18
C GLY A 15 -5.74 -16.14 -14.99
N LYS A 16 -4.98 -15.03 -15.22
CA LYS A 16 -4.31 -14.26 -14.15
C LYS A 16 -5.26 -13.84 -13.04
N SER A 17 -6.36 -13.19 -13.40
CA SER A 17 -7.33 -12.68 -12.40
C SER A 17 -8.08 -13.81 -11.68
N THR A 18 -8.33 -14.95 -12.33
CA THR A 18 -8.89 -16.13 -11.68
C THR A 18 -7.91 -16.70 -10.65
N PHE A 19 -6.65 -16.81 -11.04
CA PHE A 19 -5.59 -17.27 -10.16
C PHE A 19 -5.34 -16.31 -8.99
N PHE A 20 -5.29 -15.00 -9.26
CA PHE A 20 -5.19 -13.96 -8.24
C PHE A 20 -6.34 -14.04 -7.23
N ASN A 21 -7.59 -14.06 -7.72
CA ASN A 21 -8.78 -14.12 -6.86
C ASN A 21 -8.79 -15.38 -5.99
N TYR A 22 -8.28 -16.50 -6.50
CA TYR A 22 -8.19 -17.73 -5.72
C TYR A 22 -7.15 -17.61 -4.58
N ILE A 23 -5.96 -17.11 -4.89
CA ILE A 23 -4.91 -16.90 -3.87
C ILE A 23 -5.40 -15.94 -2.77
N VAL A 24 -6.06 -14.87 -3.16
CA VAL A 24 -6.58 -13.86 -2.23
C VAL A 24 -7.83 -14.38 -1.49
N GLY A 25 -8.72 -15.11 -2.17
CA GLY A 25 -9.99 -15.59 -1.62
C GLY A 25 -9.87 -16.82 -0.73
N SER A 26 -8.79 -17.58 -0.81
CA SER A 26 -8.66 -18.86 -0.11
C SER A 26 -8.46 -18.75 1.41
N ARG A 27 -8.08 -17.59 1.94
CA ARG A 27 -8.11 -17.25 3.39
C ARG A 27 -7.95 -15.74 3.61
N ILE A 28 -8.99 -14.97 3.35
CA ILE A 28 -9.14 -13.67 4.00
C ILE A 28 -9.58 -13.96 5.44
N SER A 29 -8.64 -14.10 6.36
CA SER A 29 -8.96 -13.95 7.76
C SER A 29 -9.21 -12.46 8.02
N ILE A 30 -10.51 -12.11 8.08
CA ILE A 30 -11.03 -10.93 8.78
C ILE A 30 -10.47 -9.58 8.28
N VAL A 31 -10.83 -9.21 7.05
CA VAL A 31 -11.16 -7.82 6.75
C VAL A 31 -12.61 -7.84 6.28
N GLU A 32 -13.50 -7.35 7.13
CA GLU A 32 -14.93 -7.28 6.87
C GLU A 32 -15.20 -6.52 5.57
N ASP A 33 -16.22 -7.01 4.82
CA ASP A 33 -16.87 -6.30 3.72
C ASP A 33 -17.28 -4.89 4.19
N THR A 34 -16.47 -3.91 3.85
CA THR A 34 -16.90 -2.49 3.95
C THR A 34 -17.66 -2.19 2.66
N PRO A 35 -18.97 -1.87 2.74
CA PRO A 35 -19.74 -1.49 1.54
C PRO A 35 -19.17 -0.20 0.97
N GLY A 36 -18.71 -0.23 -0.28
CA GLY A 36 -18.23 0.95 -1.01
C GLY A 36 -16.84 0.84 -1.63
N VAL A 37 -16.11 -0.26 -1.44
CA VAL A 37 -14.80 -0.47 -2.08
C VAL A 37 -14.99 -1.23 -3.38
N THR A 38 -14.72 -0.57 -4.50
CA THR A 38 -14.76 -1.15 -5.85
C THR A 38 -13.84 -2.35 -5.98
N ARG A 39 -14.32 -3.44 -6.62
CA ARG A 39 -13.69 -4.76 -6.78
C ARG A 39 -12.42 -4.80 -7.65
N ASP A 40 -11.90 -3.68 -8.10
CA ASP A 40 -10.73 -3.61 -9.01
C ASP A 40 -9.42 -3.37 -8.22
N ARG A 41 -9.13 -4.25 -7.24
CA ARG A 41 -7.84 -4.18 -6.55
C ARG A 41 -6.76 -4.83 -7.42
N ILE A 42 -5.79 -4.03 -7.85
CA ILE A 42 -4.59 -4.47 -8.57
C ILE A 42 -3.66 -5.26 -7.64
N TYR A 43 -3.80 -5.14 -6.31
CA TYR A 43 -3.01 -5.84 -5.30
C TYR A 43 -3.87 -6.29 -4.12
N ALA A 44 -3.44 -7.34 -3.44
CA ALA A 44 -4.08 -7.81 -2.22
C ALA A 44 -3.07 -8.49 -1.29
N GLU A 45 -3.36 -8.44 0.00
CA GLU A 45 -2.59 -9.16 1.01
C GLU A 45 -3.16 -10.57 1.20
N THR A 46 -2.27 -11.53 1.36
CA THR A 46 -2.63 -12.91 1.67
C THR A 46 -1.62 -13.52 2.63
N ASN A 47 -1.92 -14.72 3.14
CA ASN A 47 -1.06 -15.45 4.07
C ASN A 47 -0.88 -16.89 3.60
N TRP A 48 0.35 -17.38 3.63
CA TRP A 48 0.66 -18.79 3.42
C TRP A 48 1.66 -19.27 4.47
N ARG A 49 1.39 -20.40 5.11
CA ARG A 49 2.23 -20.98 6.17
C ARG A 49 2.62 -19.97 7.27
N GLY A 50 1.70 -19.05 7.62
CA GLY A 50 1.94 -18.04 8.65
C GLY A 50 2.79 -16.84 8.22
N ARG A 51 3.14 -16.71 6.94
CA ARG A 51 3.85 -15.56 6.39
C ARG A 51 2.93 -14.74 5.50
N ASN A 52 2.77 -13.47 5.85
CA ASN A 52 1.99 -12.53 5.04
C ASN A 52 2.82 -12.03 3.87
N PHE A 53 2.19 -11.87 2.71
CA PHE A 53 2.79 -11.30 1.51
C PHE A 53 1.75 -10.56 0.67
N THR A 54 2.22 -9.68 -0.21
CA THR A 54 1.37 -8.91 -1.13
C THR A 54 1.41 -9.55 -2.50
N VAL A 55 0.25 -9.82 -3.11
CA VAL A 55 0.12 -10.29 -4.49
C VAL A 55 -0.37 -9.14 -5.36
N ILE A 56 0.23 -9.01 -6.55
CA ILE A 56 -0.08 -7.97 -7.54
C ILE A 56 -0.54 -8.63 -8.83
N ASP A 57 -1.76 -8.29 -9.28
CA ASP A 57 -2.24 -8.66 -10.61
C ASP A 57 -1.86 -7.57 -11.62
N THR A 58 -0.97 -7.91 -12.55
CA THR A 58 -0.57 -6.96 -13.59
C THR A 58 -1.58 -6.88 -14.75
N ALA A 59 -2.64 -7.71 -14.77
CA ALA A 59 -3.67 -7.72 -15.81
C ALA A 59 -4.59 -6.50 -15.78
N GLY A 60 -4.84 -5.91 -14.61
CA GLY A 60 -5.63 -4.68 -14.47
C GLY A 60 -5.04 -3.44 -15.17
N ILE A 61 -3.94 -3.60 -15.91
CA ILE A 61 -3.18 -2.55 -16.60
C ILE A 61 -3.40 -2.60 -18.12
N GLU A 62 -4.40 -3.31 -18.62
CA GLU A 62 -4.59 -3.54 -20.07
C GLU A 62 -5.12 -2.29 -20.82
N PRO A 63 -4.49 -1.87 -21.94
CA PRO A 63 -5.10 -1.02 -22.97
C PRO A 63 -5.89 -1.85 -24.00
N GLU A 64 -6.89 -1.24 -24.63
CA GLU A 64 -7.95 -1.86 -25.43
C GLU A 64 -7.61 -2.32 -26.87
N SER A 65 -6.35 -2.60 -27.25
CA SER A 65 -6.02 -2.98 -28.64
C SER A 65 -5.19 -4.24 -28.81
N GLU A 66 -5.62 -5.14 -29.70
CA GLU A 66 -5.07 -6.49 -29.95
C GLU A 66 -3.64 -6.55 -30.53
N ASP A 67 -3.19 -5.53 -31.26
CA ASP A 67 -1.87 -5.52 -31.94
C ASP A 67 -0.64 -5.34 -31.03
N ILE A 68 -0.83 -5.33 -29.69
CA ILE A 68 0.19 -4.91 -28.73
C ILE A 68 0.50 -5.98 -27.66
N ILE A 69 0.07 -7.22 -27.80
CA ILE A 69 0.22 -8.27 -26.78
C ILE A 69 1.68 -8.42 -26.28
N ILE A 70 2.62 -8.48 -27.19
CA ILE A 70 4.06 -8.64 -26.81
C ILE A 70 4.58 -7.39 -26.11
N SER A 71 4.19 -6.20 -26.56
CA SER A 71 4.59 -4.94 -25.94
C SER A 71 4.03 -4.83 -24.51
N GLN A 72 2.79 -5.23 -24.31
CA GLN A 72 2.13 -5.26 -23.01
C GLN A 72 2.81 -6.25 -22.05
N MET A 73 3.10 -7.45 -22.52
CA MET A 73 3.78 -8.45 -21.71
C MET A 73 5.20 -8.01 -21.34
N ARG A 74 5.92 -7.34 -22.22
CA ARG A 74 7.23 -6.74 -21.92
C ARG A 74 7.12 -5.70 -20.81
N GLU A 75 6.10 -4.85 -20.86
CA GLU A 75 5.87 -3.84 -19.83
C GLU A 75 5.49 -4.49 -18.49
N GLN A 76 4.60 -5.47 -18.48
CA GLN A 76 4.27 -6.24 -17.28
C GLN A 76 5.52 -6.91 -16.68
N ALA A 77 6.36 -7.52 -17.52
CA ALA A 77 7.60 -8.16 -17.07
C ALA A 77 8.59 -7.14 -16.47
N LYS A 78 8.75 -5.96 -17.09
CA LYS A 78 9.59 -4.88 -16.53
C LYS A 78 9.11 -4.45 -15.16
N ILE A 79 7.77 -4.25 -15.01
CA ILE A 79 7.17 -3.89 -13.73
C ILE A 79 7.47 -4.96 -12.69
N ALA A 80 7.14 -6.21 -13.00
CA ALA A 80 7.33 -7.32 -12.08
C ALA A 80 8.80 -7.45 -11.65
N ILE A 81 9.75 -7.31 -12.59
CA ILE A 81 11.19 -7.34 -12.31
C ILE A 81 11.62 -6.23 -11.35
N GLU A 82 11.02 -5.04 -11.48
CA GLU A 82 11.38 -3.92 -10.59
C GLU A 82 10.80 -4.06 -9.19
N ILE A 83 9.54 -4.50 -9.06
CA ILE A 83 8.78 -4.39 -7.81
C ILE A 83 8.65 -5.68 -7.02
N ALA A 84 8.70 -6.86 -7.69
CA ALA A 84 8.43 -8.13 -7.03
C ALA A 84 9.69 -8.74 -6.41
N ASP A 85 9.49 -9.47 -5.31
CA ASP A 85 10.49 -10.36 -4.74
C ASP A 85 10.46 -11.71 -5.44
N VAL A 86 9.26 -12.17 -5.80
CA VAL A 86 9.01 -13.40 -6.56
C VAL A 86 8.06 -13.08 -7.72
N ILE A 87 8.34 -13.59 -8.89
CA ILE A 87 7.51 -13.42 -10.09
C ILE A 87 6.80 -14.74 -10.40
N VAL A 88 5.47 -14.69 -10.50
CA VAL A 88 4.67 -15.81 -11.02
C VAL A 88 4.43 -15.58 -12.50
N PHE A 89 5.01 -16.40 -13.34
CA PHE A 89 4.79 -16.36 -14.78
C PHE A 89 3.73 -17.38 -15.20
N LEU A 90 2.53 -16.88 -15.52
CA LEU A 90 1.38 -17.69 -15.87
C LEU A 90 1.31 -17.92 -17.39
N THR A 91 1.27 -19.19 -17.80
CA THR A 91 1.13 -19.64 -19.19
C THR A 91 -0.13 -20.49 -19.35
N ASP A 92 -0.51 -20.82 -20.57
CA ASP A 92 -1.71 -21.62 -20.90
C ASP A 92 -1.27 -22.95 -21.52
N VAL A 93 -1.51 -24.08 -20.83
CA VAL A 93 -1.16 -25.43 -21.31
C VAL A 93 -1.80 -25.73 -22.66
N LYS A 94 -3.06 -25.33 -22.85
CA LYS A 94 -3.81 -25.63 -24.08
C LYS A 94 -3.30 -24.88 -25.32
N GLN A 95 -2.58 -23.77 -25.12
CA GLN A 95 -1.98 -23.00 -26.21
C GLN A 95 -0.54 -23.43 -26.52
N GLY A 96 0.09 -24.18 -25.59
CA GLY A 96 1.52 -24.50 -25.67
C GLY A 96 2.42 -23.29 -25.50
N VAL A 97 3.72 -23.45 -25.74
CA VAL A 97 4.72 -22.39 -25.65
C VAL A 97 4.66 -21.48 -26.88
N THR A 98 4.42 -20.21 -26.67
CA THR A 98 4.35 -19.21 -27.77
C THR A 98 5.63 -18.37 -27.84
N ALA A 99 5.84 -17.68 -28.96
CA ALA A 99 6.97 -16.75 -29.14
C ALA A 99 6.98 -15.63 -28.07
N ALA A 100 5.80 -15.15 -27.66
CA ALA A 100 5.66 -14.17 -26.59
C ALA A 100 6.12 -14.74 -25.23
N ASP A 101 5.80 -15.99 -24.92
CA ASP A 101 6.24 -16.64 -23.67
C ASP A 101 7.75 -16.79 -23.66
N GLN A 102 8.38 -17.17 -24.79
CA GLN A 102 9.82 -17.30 -24.93
C GLN A 102 10.53 -15.96 -24.71
N GLU A 103 10.00 -14.89 -25.28
CA GLU A 103 10.58 -13.56 -25.13
C GLU A 103 10.55 -13.08 -23.68
N ILE A 104 9.41 -13.25 -23.01
CA ILE A 104 9.28 -12.87 -21.60
C ILE A 104 10.17 -13.74 -20.71
N ALA A 105 10.23 -15.05 -20.98
CA ALA A 105 11.13 -15.95 -20.26
C ALA A 105 12.60 -15.51 -20.36
N LEU A 106 13.06 -15.05 -21.52
CA LEU A 106 14.41 -14.48 -21.69
C LEU A 106 14.63 -13.22 -20.86
N MET A 107 13.63 -12.35 -20.76
CA MET A 107 13.71 -11.15 -19.91
C MET A 107 13.80 -11.52 -18.43
N LEU A 108 12.94 -12.44 -17.98
CA LEU A 108 12.91 -12.92 -16.60
C LEU A 108 14.25 -13.60 -16.22
N LYS A 109 14.78 -14.44 -17.10
CA LYS A 109 16.09 -15.10 -16.89
C LYS A 109 17.23 -14.10 -16.70
N LYS A 110 17.24 -13.01 -17.48
CA LYS A 110 18.24 -11.94 -17.36
C LYS A 110 18.12 -11.14 -16.06
N SER A 111 16.93 -11.06 -15.48
CA SER A 111 16.69 -10.29 -14.27
C SER A 111 17.28 -10.91 -13.00
N LYS A 112 17.56 -12.23 -13.01
CA LYS A 112 17.98 -13.03 -11.85
C LYS A 112 16.98 -13.04 -10.69
N LYS A 113 15.76 -12.55 -10.88
CA LYS A 113 14.69 -12.64 -9.87
C LYS A 113 14.18 -14.08 -9.81
N PRO A 114 13.76 -14.57 -8.63
CA PRO A 114 13.05 -15.83 -8.51
C PRO A 114 11.78 -15.83 -9.36
N VAL A 115 11.61 -16.85 -10.19
CA VAL A 115 10.44 -17.03 -11.05
C VAL A 115 9.80 -18.37 -10.77
N VAL A 116 8.49 -18.37 -10.52
CA VAL A 116 7.67 -19.58 -10.44
C VAL A 116 6.87 -19.68 -11.74
N LEU A 117 7.19 -20.67 -12.57
CA LEU A 117 6.52 -20.92 -13.85
C LEU A 117 5.26 -21.73 -13.61
N VAL A 118 4.09 -21.16 -13.95
CA VAL A 118 2.79 -21.78 -13.74
C VAL A 118 2.11 -22.05 -15.08
N CYS A 119 1.76 -23.31 -15.32
CA CYS A 119 1.04 -23.79 -16.50
C CYS A 119 -0.44 -23.95 -16.15
N ASN A 120 -1.25 -22.92 -16.44
CA ASN A 120 -2.68 -22.91 -16.11
C ASN A 120 -3.53 -23.63 -17.18
N LYS A 121 -4.78 -23.90 -16.81
CA LYS A 121 -5.77 -24.66 -17.58
C LYS A 121 -5.40 -26.14 -17.78
N ALA A 122 -4.58 -26.69 -16.89
CA ALA A 122 -4.29 -28.11 -16.79
C ALA A 122 -5.46 -28.83 -16.07
N ASP A 123 -6.61 -28.87 -16.73
CA ASP A 123 -7.86 -29.41 -16.14
C ASP A 123 -7.81 -30.94 -15.99
N ASN A 124 -6.95 -31.62 -16.74
CA ASN A 124 -6.73 -33.04 -16.66
C ASN A 124 -5.23 -33.38 -16.57
N MET A 125 -4.72 -33.36 -15.33
CA MET A 125 -3.30 -33.56 -15.04
C MET A 125 -2.67 -34.83 -15.64
N SER A 126 -3.46 -35.88 -15.88
CA SER A 126 -2.98 -37.13 -16.48
C SER A 126 -2.81 -37.06 -17.98
N LYS A 127 -3.63 -36.29 -18.69
CA LYS A 127 -3.56 -36.11 -20.13
C LYS A 127 -2.62 -34.98 -20.54
N ASP A 128 -2.61 -33.89 -19.75
CA ASP A 128 -1.87 -32.66 -20.05
C ASP A 128 -0.37 -32.78 -19.68
N LYS A 129 0.04 -33.93 -19.14
CA LYS A 129 1.42 -34.16 -18.66
C LYS A 129 2.47 -33.99 -19.75
N ASN A 130 2.20 -34.44 -20.96
CA ASN A 130 3.13 -34.29 -22.09
C ASN A 130 3.24 -32.84 -22.59
N GLU A 131 2.15 -32.10 -22.54
CA GLU A 131 2.10 -30.69 -22.94
C GLU A 131 2.86 -29.79 -21.94
N ILE A 132 2.83 -30.15 -20.65
CA ILE A 132 3.57 -29.44 -19.60
C ILE A 132 5.08 -29.53 -19.78
N TYR A 133 5.60 -30.68 -20.28
CA TYR A 133 7.04 -30.84 -20.52
C TYR A 133 7.60 -29.85 -21.56
N GLU A 134 6.80 -29.35 -22.49
CA GLU A 134 7.21 -28.33 -23.45
C GLU A 134 7.69 -27.04 -22.75
N PHE A 135 7.09 -26.70 -21.61
CA PHE A 135 7.40 -25.47 -20.87
C PHE A 135 8.77 -25.46 -20.19
N TYR A 136 9.43 -26.63 -20.02
CA TYR A 136 10.83 -26.68 -19.60
C TYR A 136 11.76 -25.97 -20.60
N ASN A 137 11.37 -25.88 -21.88
CA ASN A 137 12.16 -25.18 -22.92
C ASN A 137 12.26 -23.68 -22.65
N LEU A 138 11.41 -23.10 -21.80
CA LEU A 138 11.54 -21.70 -21.36
C LEU A 138 12.76 -21.47 -20.48
N GLY A 139 13.27 -22.51 -19.80
CA GLY A 139 14.53 -22.48 -19.03
C GLY A 139 14.50 -21.54 -17.83
N ILE A 140 13.35 -21.34 -17.19
CA ILE A 140 13.14 -20.46 -16.04
C ILE A 140 12.69 -21.20 -14.77
N GLY A 141 12.82 -22.51 -14.75
CA GLY A 141 12.48 -23.35 -13.61
C GLY A 141 11.51 -24.48 -13.97
N GLU A 142 11.03 -25.17 -12.95
CA GLU A 142 10.05 -26.25 -13.06
C GLU A 142 8.67 -25.67 -13.37
N PRO A 143 7.92 -26.20 -14.37
CA PRO A 143 6.56 -25.79 -14.64
C PRO A 143 5.57 -26.44 -13.66
N TYR A 144 4.80 -25.63 -12.93
CA TYR A 144 3.77 -26.09 -12.01
C TYR A 144 2.40 -26.16 -12.73
N PRO A 145 1.83 -27.36 -12.91
CA PRO A 145 0.50 -27.50 -13.49
C PRO A 145 -0.59 -27.01 -12.54
N VAL A 146 -1.47 -26.16 -13.04
CA VAL A 146 -2.56 -25.57 -12.28
C VAL A 146 -3.85 -25.53 -13.10
N SER A 147 -4.98 -25.78 -12.46
CA SER A 147 -6.29 -25.35 -12.94
C SER A 147 -6.87 -24.33 -11.97
N ALA A 148 -6.70 -23.04 -12.28
CA ALA A 148 -7.20 -21.97 -11.42
C ALA A 148 -8.75 -21.99 -11.34
N ALA A 149 -9.43 -22.45 -12.39
CA ALA A 149 -10.89 -22.60 -12.41
C ALA A 149 -11.39 -23.70 -11.47
N HIS A 150 -10.62 -24.76 -11.28
CA HIS A 150 -10.95 -25.92 -10.45
C HIS A 150 -10.15 -25.98 -9.13
N ALA A 151 -9.36 -24.98 -8.84
CA ALA A 151 -8.53 -24.90 -7.64
C ALA A 151 -7.51 -26.04 -7.47
N LEU A 152 -7.02 -26.61 -8.58
CA LEU A 152 -6.07 -27.71 -8.57
C LEU A 152 -4.62 -27.18 -8.71
N GLY A 153 -3.68 -27.78 -7.96
CA GLY A 153 -2.23 -27.48 -8.03
C GLY A 153 -1.81 -26.15 -7.41
N ILE A 154 -2.71 -25.36 -6.84
CA ILE A 154 -2.40 -24.03 -6.32
C ILE A 154 -1.55 -24.11 -5.04
N GLY A 155 -1.73 -25.14 -4.22
CA GLY A 155 -0.92 -25.36 -3.02
C GLY A 155 0.57 -25.49 -3.31
N ASP A 156 0.91 -26.28 -4.34
CA ASP A 156 2.31 -26.49 -4.76
C ASP A 156 2.95 -25.18 -5.26
N VAL A 157 2.18 -24.36 -5.99
CA VAL A 157 2.63 -23.03 -6.42
C VAL A 157 2.87 -22.10 -5.24
N LEU A 158 1.97 -22.11 -4.25
CA LEU A 158 2.12 -21.29 -3.04
C LEU A 158 3.33 -21.73 -2.20
N ASP A 159 3.61 -23.03 -2.15
CA ASP A 159 4.82 -23.56 -1.53
C ASP A 159 6.08 -23.11 -2.28
N ALA A 160 6.09 -23.21 -3.60
CA ALA A 160 7.19 -22.72 -4.43
C ALA A 160 7.41 -21.20 -4.27
N ILE A 161 6.35 -20.41 -4.18
CA ILE A 161 6.44 -18.97 -3.90
C ILE A 161 7.06 -18.74 -2.52
N TYR A 162 6.61 -19.47 -1.49
CA TYR A 162 7.10 -19.34 -0.12
C TYR A 162 8.59 -19.67 0.01
N GLU A 163 9.05 -20.72 -0.65
CA GLU A 163 10.47 -21.15 -0.66
C GLU A 163 11.38 -20.11 -1.32
N ASN A 164 10.86 -19.34 -2.27
CA ASN A 164 11.58 -18.28 -2.96
C ASN A 164 11.47 -16.91 -2.26
N PHE A 165 10.79 -16.81 -1.12
CA PHE A 165 10.79 -15.57 -0.36
C PHE A 165 12.18 -15.29 0.21
N PRO A 166 12.62 -14.03 0.18
CA PRO A 166 13.87 -13.65 0.81
C PRO A 166 13.87 -14.07 2.29
N GLU A 167 15.04 -14.48 2.78
CA GLU A 167 15.21 -14.77 4.20
C GLU A 167 14.75 -13.60 5.06
N LYS A 168 14.24 -13.89 6.25
CA LYS A 168 13.90 -12.84 7.21
C LYS A 168 15.22 -12.25 7.71
N ASP A 169 15.59 -11.11 7.17
CA ASP A 169 16.66 -10.33 7.78
C ASP A 169 16.25 -9.99 9.21
N ALA A 170 16.87 -10.67 10.15
CA ALA A 170 16.75 -10.44 11.58
C ALA A 170 17.62 -9.25 12.03
N SER A 171 17.85 -8.26 11.18
CA SER A 171 18.56 -7.06 11.59
C SER A 171 17.63 -6.20 12.45
N GLU A 172 17.89 -6.18 13.74
CA GLU A 172 17.25 -5.29 14.74
C GLU A 172 17.39 -3.81 14.34
N ASP A 173 18.35 -3.47 13.48
CA ASP A 173 18.65 -2.12 12.99
C ASP A 173 17.55 -1.48 12.12
N ASP A 174 16.59 -2.25 11.58
CA ASP A 174 15.55 -1.71 10.69
C ASP A 174 14.35 -1.11 11.46
N ASN A 175 14.27 -1.34 12.78
CA ASN A 175 13.19 -0.82 13.63
C ASN A 175 13.39 0.66 14.02
N ASP A 176 14.59 1.20 13.85
CA ASP A 176 14.94 2.57 14.28
C ASP A 176 14.77 3.62 13.16
N LYS A 177 14.46 3.16 11.94
CA LYS A 177 14.35 4.03 10.75
C LYS A 177 12.89 4.25 10.37
N ILE A 178 12.49 5.50 10.16
CA ILE A 178 11.15 5.84 9.69
C ILE A 178 11.11 5.72 8.16
N LYS A 179 10.20 4.91 7.63
CA LYS A 179 10.01 4.73 6.19
C LYS A 179 9.06 5.80 5.64
N VAL A 180 9.57 6.62 4.71
CA VAL A 180 8.86 7.78 4.17
C VAL A 180 8.63 7.62 2.66
N ALA A 181 7.37 7.67 2.24
CA ALA A 181 6.99 7.73 0.83
C ALA A 181 6.59 9.15 0.42
N VAL A 182 7.12 9.63 -0.70
CA VAL A 182 6.70 10.91 -1.30
C VAL A 182 5.70 10.61 -2.42
N ILE A 183 4.42 10.91 -2.18
CA ILE A 183 3.30 10.61 -3.07
C ILE A 183 2.65 11.88 -3.63
N GLY A 184 1.87 11.75 -4.69
CA GLY A 184 1.18 12.85 -5.36
C GLY A 184 1.26 12.71 -6.88
N LYS A 185 0.48 13.52 -7.60
CA LYS A 185 0.40 13.50 -9.07
C LYS A 185 1.74 13.84 -9.74
N PRO A 186 1.92 13.62 -11.04
CA PRO A 186 3.08 14.08 -11.81
C PRO A 186 3.30 15.59 -11.68
N ASN A 187 4.56 16.02 -11.72
CA ASN A 187 4.99 17.43 -11.75
C ASN A 187 4.70 18.30 -10.49
N VAL A 188 4.19 17.75 -9.42
CA VAL A 188 4.03 18.48 -8.13
C VAL A 188 5.35 18.78 -7.42
N GLY A 189 6.50 18.25 -7.92
CA GLY A 189 7.82 18.52 -7.37
C GLY A 189 8.39 17.41 -6.48
N LYS A 190 7.89 16.17 -6.55
CA LYS A 190 8.42 15.01 -5.78
C LYS A 190 9.93 14.82 -5.95
N SER A 191 10.39 14.79 -7.20
CA SER A 191 11.83 14.65 -7.52
C SER A 191 12.66 15.83 -7.01
N SER A 192 12.10 17.03 -7.07
CA SER A 192 12.77 18.24 -6.56
C SER A 192 12.92 18.19 -5.04
N LEU A 193 11.90 17.73 -4.32
CA LEU A 193 11.94 17.56 -2.87
C LEU A 193 12.99 16.51 -2.47
N ILE A 194 12.96 15.33 -3.09
CA ILE A 194 13.93 14.26 -2.80
C ILE A 194 15.36 14.72 -3.12
N ASN A 195 15.59 15.37 -4.25
CA ASN A 195 16.91 15.90 -4.60
C ASN A 195 17.37 16.99 -3.62
N LYS A 196 16.45 17.83 -3.14
CA LYS A 196 16.76 18.85 -2.14
C LYS A 196 17.15 18.22 -0.79
N ILE A 197 16.40 17.20 -0.33
CA ILE A 197 16.72 16.45 0.88
C ILE A 197 18.10 15.79 0.76
N LEU A 198 18.35 15.06 -0.32
CA LEU A 198 19.59 14.30 -0.52
C LEU A 198 20.80 15.18 -0.88
N GLY A 199 20.58 16.40 -1.36
CA GLY A 199 21.63 17.36 -1.72
C GLY A 199 22.13 18.23 -0.57
N GLN A 200 21.59 18.10 0.64
CA GLN A 200 22.07 18.82 1.82
C GLN A 200 23.35 18.15 2.36
N ASN A 201 24.45 18.90 2.43
CA ASN A 201 25.83 18.44 2.66
C ASN A 201 26.16 17.84 4.05
N ARG A 202 25.18 17.41 4.84
CA ARG A 202 25.36 16.80 6.19
C ARG A 202 24.89 15.34 6.27
N THR A 203 24.78 14.69 5.14
CA THR A 203 24.08 13.42 5.03
C THR A 203 25.05 12.25 4.84
N ILE A 204 24.94 11.21 5.64
CA ILE A 204 25.52 9.90 5.36
C ILE A 204 24.52 9.18 4.46
N VAL A 205 24.75 9.19 3.16
CA VAL A 205 24.02 8.35 2.20
C VAL A 205 24.79 7.04 2.10
N SER A 206 24.32 5.99 2.76
CA SER A 206 24.86 4.67 2.54
C SER A 206 24.06 3.97 1.45
N SER A 207 24.64 3.86 0.26
CA SER A 207 24.19 2.87 -0.71
C SER A 207 24.79 1.52 -0.31
N ILE A 208 24.08 0.74 0.46
CA ILE A 208 24.49 -0.64 0.76
C ILE A 208 24.30 -1.45 -0.53
N ALA A 209 25.41 -1.64 -1.25
CA ALA A 209 25.47 -2.56 -2.37
C ALA A 209 25.50 -4.00 -1.80
N GLY A 210 24.36 -4.69 -1.81
CA GLY A 210 24.35 -6.09 -1.34
C GLY A 210 23.03 -6.83 -1.43
N THR A 211 21.90 -6.15 -1.43
CA THR A 211 20.60 -6.80 -1.59
C THR A 211 19.83 -6.19 -2.75
N THR A 212 19.24 -7.02 -3.58
CA THR A 212 18.50 -6.61 -4.80
C THR A 212 17.24 -5.77 -4.52
N ARG A 213 16.89 -5.56 -3.25
CA ARG A 213 15.80 -4.69 -2.77
C ARG A 213 16.19 -3.22 -2.65
N ASP A 214 17.47 -2.92 -2.33
CA ASP A 214 17.89 -1.59 -1.87
C ASP A 214 18.26 -0.60 -2.99
N ALA A 215 18.26 -1.03 -4.25
CA ALA A 215 18.56 -0.15 -5.38
C ALA A 215 17.47 0.94 -5.64
N ILE A 216 16.30 0.84 -4.99
CA ILE A 216 15.13 1.70 -5.22
C ILE A 216 14.93 2.67 -4.06
N ASP A 217 15.33 2.29 -2.84
CA ASP A 217 15.19 3.08 -1.63
C ASP A 217 16.50 3.79 -1.27
N THR A 218 16.41 4.89 -0.53
CA THR A 218 17.60 5.63 -0.10
C THR A 218 17.55 5.86 1.40
N GLU A 219 18.54 5.36 2.10
CA GLU A 219 18.75 5.68 3.51
C GLU A 219 19.23 7.13 3.65
N TYR A 220 18.68 7.81 4.62
CA TYR A 220 18.96 9.21 4.91
C TYR A 220 19.03 9.41 6.41
N GLU A 221 20.10 10.02 6.90
CA GLU A 221 20.29 10.36 8.29
C GLU A 221 20.64 11.85 8.43
N ASN A 222 20.00 12.51 9.38
CA ASN A 222 20.28 13.90 9.74
C ASN A 222 20.18 14.08 11.27
N GLU A 223 20.25 15.34 11.73
CA GLU A 223 20.13 15.69 13.15
C GLU A 223 18.76 15.35 13.77
N HIS A 224 17.70 15.17 12.95
CA HIS A 224 16.36 14.82 13.40
C HIS A 224 16.14 13.31 13.51
N GLY A 225 16.97 12.46 12.88
CA GLY A 225 16.84 11.01 12.94
C GLY A 225 17.26 10.26 11.68
N LYS A 226 16.87 8.97 11.64
CA LYS A 226 17.17 8.05 10.55
C LYS A 226 15.91 7.72 9.75
N TYR A 227 16.02 7.80 8.43
CA TYR A 227 14.89 7.65 7.51
C TYR A 227 15.25 6.71 6.36
N VAL A 228 14.24 6.09 5.78
CA VAL A 228 14.33 5.39 4.49
C VAL A 228 13.34 6.04 3.53
N LEU A 229 13.86 6.71 2.51
CA LEU A 229 13.04 7.29 1.45
C LEU A 229 12.69 6.21 0.43
N ILE A 230 11.41 5.87 0.34
CA ILE A 230 10.89 4.78 -0.49
C ILE A 230 10.79 5.21 -1.95
N ASP A 231 11.16 4.32 -2.89
CA ASP A 231 11.04 4.48 -4.36
C ASP A 231 11.74 5.72 -4.94
N THR A 232 12.90 6.09 -4.42
CA THR A 232 13.65 7.25 -4.93
C THR A 232 14.15 7.08 -6.36
N ALA A 233 14.50 5.86 -6.79
CA ALA A 233 14.97 5.57 -8.14
C ALA A 233 13.87 5.76 -9.20
N GLY A 234 12.62 5.38 -8.88
CA GLY A 234 11.47 5.63 -9.75
C GLY A 234 11.18 7.12 -9.95
N ILE A 235 11.39 7.89 -8.91
CA ILE A 235 11.23 9.35 -8.95
C ILE A 235 12.34 10.04 -9.75
N ARG A 236 13.60 9.54 -9.71
CA ARG A 236 14.75 10.10 -10.43
C ARG A 236 14.77 9.81 -11.93
N ARG A 237 14.27 8.63 -12.38
CA ARG A 237 14.32 8.21 -13.80
C ARG A 237 13.29 8.89 -14.71
N LYS A 238 12.38 9.71 -14.22
CA LYS A 238 11.24 10.29 -14.96
C LYS A 238 11.55 11.43 -15.94
N SER A 239 12.78 11.59 -16.44
CA SER A 239 13.07 12.69 -17.39
C SER A 239 12.69 12.42 -18.86
N LYS A 240 12.31 11.21 -19.25
CA LYS A 240 11.96 10.87 -20.65
C LYS A 240 10.99 9.69 -20.68
N VAL A 241 9.68 9.82 -20.77
CA VAL A 241 8.84 8.79 -21.40
C VAL A 241 7.31 9.08 -21.39
N THR A 242 6.57 8.52 -22.33
CA THR A 242 5.22 8.67 -22.87
C THR A 242 4.07 7.97 -22.07
N GLU A 243 2.83 8.15 -22.47
CA GLU A 243 1.51 7.82 -21.87
C GLU A 243 1.32 6.46 -21.17
N SER A 244 2.04 5.41 -21.53
CA SER A 244 1.99 4.11 -20.82
C SER A 244 2.50 4.18 -19.37
N ILE A 245 3.09 5.30 -18.98
CA ILE A 245 3.79 5.54 -17.71
C ILE A 245 2.87 5.99 -16.59
N GLU A 246 1.67 6.51 -16.89
CA GLU A 246 0.77 6.95 -15.81
C GLU A 246 0.30 5.78 -14.95
N LYS A 247 -0.09 4.66 -15.56
CA LYS A 247 -0.52 3.46 -14.82
C LYS A 247 0.63 2.84 -13.99
N PHE A 248 1.86 2.86 -14.52
CA PHE A 248 3.07 2.50 -13.79
C PHE A 248 3.32 3.39 -12.56
N SER A 249 3.11 4.68 -12.77
CA SER A 249 3.28 5.65 -11.69
C SER A 249 2.30 5.41 -10.55
N ILE A 250 1.07 5.02 -10.86
CA ILE A 250 0.04 4.68 -9.85
C ILE A 250 0.46 3.43 -9.07
N MET A 251 0.83 2.34 -9.75
CA MET A 251 1.24 1.10 -9.07
C MET A 251 2.45 1.30 -8.15
N ARG A 252 3.49 2.01 -8.62
CA ARG A 252 4.63 2.35 -7.78
C ARG A 252 4.23 3.18 -6.57
N THR A 253 3.31 4.13 -6.76
CA THR A 253 2.78 4.95 -5.67
C THR A 253 2.08 4.07 -4.63
N LEU A 254 1.25 3.12 -5.06
CA LEU A 254 0.57 2.19 -4.16
C LEU A 254 1.56 1.31 -3.38
N LEU A 255 2.58 0.77 -4.04
CA LEU A 255 3.63 -0.01 -3.39
C LEU A 255 4.48 0.81 -2.43
N ALA A 256 4.78 2.06 -2.79
CA ALA A 256 5.49 2.97 -1.90
C ALA A 256 4.64 3.27 -0.66
N ILE A 257 3.34 3.49 -0.83
CA ILE A 257 2.38 3.65 0.27
C ILE A 257 2.42 2.42 1.18
N GLU A 258 2.28 1.21 0.64
CA GLU A 258 2.27 -0.03 1.44
C GLU A 258 3.52 -0.21 2.31
N ARG A 259 4.68 0.20 1.81
CA ARG A 259 5.97 0.04 2.49
C ARG A 259 6.30 1.16 3.47
N ALA A 260 5.62 2.31 3.37
CA ALA A 260 5.88 3.48 4.19
C ALA A 260 5.26 3.38 5.59
N ASP A 261 5.84 4.09 6.55
CA ASP A 261 5.24 4.45 7.84
C ASP A 261 4.50 5.78 7.72
N VAL A 262 5.10 6.74 6.98
CA VAL A 262 4.57 8.09 6.75
C VAL A 262 4.58 8.42 5.26
N CYS A 263 3.46 8.92 4.76
CA CYS A 263 3.29 9.40 3.39
C CYS A 263 3.28 10.94 3.36
N LEU A 264 4.18 11.52 2.57
CA LEU A 264 4.19 12.95 2.25
C LEU A 264 3.33 13.15 1.00
N MET A 265 2.05 13.55 1.20
CA MET A 265 1.12 13.84 0.11
C MET A 265 1.40 15.22 -0.46
N MET A 266 2.08 15.28 -1.61
CA MET A 266 2.45 16.54 -2.25
C MET A 266 1.33 17.10 -3.13
N ILE A 267 1.03 18.38 -2.93
CA ILE A 267 0.06 19.16 -3.69
C ILE A 267 0.78 20.38 -4.29
N ASP A 268 0.45 20.73 -5.53
CA ASP A 268 0.93 21.95 -6.17
C ASP A 268 0.11 23.16 -5.70
N ALA A 269 0.76 24.17 -5.11
CA ALA A 269 0.09 25.36 -4.59
C ALA A 269 -0.68 26.13 -5.67
N LEU A 270 -0.19 26.12 -6.92
CA LEU A 270 -0.78 26.89 -8.03
C LEU A 270 -2.05 26.21 -8.58
N GLU A 271 -2.08 24.87 -8.59
CA GLU A 271 -3.22 24.12 -9.10
C GLU A 271 -4.27 23.79 -8.01
N GLY A 272 -3.84 23.76 -6.75
CA GLY A 272 -4.66 23.30 -5.63
C GLY A 272 -4.91 21.79 -5.64
N VAL A 273 -5.89 21.34 -4.84
CA VAL A 273 -6.27 19.93 -4.76
C VAL A 273 -7.10 19.52 -5.97
N THR A 274 -6.68 18.44 -6.64
CA THR A 274 -7.38 17.83 -7.78
C THR A 274 -7.99 16.48 -7.39
N ASP A 275 -8.86 15.92 -8.25
CA ASP A 275 -9.47 14.59 -8.03
C ASP A 275 -8.41 13.48 -7.98
N GLN A 276 -7.33 13.62 -8.75
CA GLN A 276 -6.21 12.67 -8.73
C GLN A 276 -5.47 12.73 -7.38
N ASP A 277 -5.29 13.92 -6.82
CA ASP A 277 -4.69 14.09 -5.49
C ASP A 277 -5.59 13.43 -4.42
N ALA A 278 -6.92 13.62 -4.51
CA ALA A 278 -7.87 13.00 -3.59
C ALA A 278 -7.83 11.47 -3.66
N LYS A 279 -7.72 10.87 -4.86
CA LYS A 279 -7.59 9.41 -5.02
C LYS A 279 -6.31 8.88 -4.39
N ILE A 280 -5.15 9.50 -4.68
CA ILE A 280 -3.85 9.08 -4.12
C ILE A 280 -3.85 9.21 -2.59
N ALA A 281 -4.40 10.29 -2.07
CA ALA A 281 -4.50 10.52 -0.63
C ALA A 281 -5.47 9.51 0.03
N GLY A 282 -6.54 9.13 -0.66
CA GLY A 282 -7.47 8.07 -0.25
C GLY A 282 -6.78 6.71 -0.08
N GLU A 283 -5.93 6.32 -1.03
CA GLU A 283 -5.16 5.08 -0.93
C GLU A 283 -4.24 5.05 0.30
N ALA A 284 -3.57 6.17 0.62
CA ALA A 284 -2.73 6.25 1.81
C ALA A 284 -3.56 6.18 3.11
N HIS A 285 -4.76 6.76 3.11
CA HIS A 285 -5.71 6.68 4.22
C HIS A 285 -6.19 5.25 4.44
N GLU A 286 -6.66 4.58 3.39
CA GLU A 286 -7.14 3.20 3.44
C GLU A 286 -6.03 2.21 3.85
N ALA A 287 -4.80 2.46 3.40
CA ALA A 287 -3.63 1.68 3.82
C ALA A 287 -3.24 1.91 5.29
N GLY A 288 -3.87 2.88 5.97
CA GLY A 288 -3.61 3.14 7.40
C GLY A 288 -2.28 3.82 7.68
N LYS A 289 -1.73 4.57 6.73
CA LYS A 289 -0.41 5.21 6.87
C LYS A 289 -0.51 6.56 7.56
N GLY A 290 0.57 6.98 8.20
CA GLY A 290 0.73 8.37 8.63
C GLY A 290 0.72 9.29 7.40
N ILE A 291 0.01 10.42 7.44
CA ILE A 291 -0.13 11.33 6.30
C ILE A 291 0.20 12.75 6.72
N ILE A 292 1.06 13.39 5.92
CA ILE A 292 1.35 14.82 5.99
C ILE A 292 1.02 15.42 4.63
N ILE A 293 0.18 16.45 4.60
CA ILE A 293 -0.14 17.19 3.37
C ILE A 293 0.94 18.25 3.16
N VAL A 294 1.67 18.13 2.05
CA VAL A 294 2.80 18.99 1.70
C VAL A 294 2.41 19.87 0.51
N VAL A 295 2.14 21.14 0.76
CA VAL A 295 1.84 22.14 -0.29
C VAL A 295 3.15 22.71 -0.80
N ASN A 296 3.54 22.31 -2.01
CA ASN A 296 4.79 22.71 -2.65
C ASN A 296 4.59 23.87 -3.63
N LYS A 297 5.68 24.49 -4.08
CA LYS A 297 5.74 25.71 -4.90
C LYS A 297 5.11 26.92 -4.22
N TRP A 298 5.17 26.94 -2.90
CA TRP A 298 4.61 28.03 -2.10
C TRP A 298 5.34 29.36 -2.31
N ASP A 299 6.58 29.34 -2.84
CA ASP A 299 7.34 30.51 -3.26
C ASP A 299 6.73 31.24 -4.46
N GLU A 300 6.06 30.52 -5.35
CA GLU A 300 5.44 31.03 -6.57
C GLU A 300 3.97 31.46 -6.36
N TYR A 301 3.37 31.14 -5.19
CA TYR A 301 1.98 31.49 -4.87
C TYR A 301 1.86 32.94 -4.36
N GLU A 302 0.89 33.71 -4.88
CA GLU A 302 0.61 35.07 -4.42
C GLU A 302 0.03 35.05 -3.00
N LYS A 303 0.58 35.90 -2.12
CA LYS A 303 0.26 35.90 -0.69
C LYS A 303 -0.32 37.21 -0.24
N GLU A 304 -1.50 37.13 0.33
CA GLU A 304 -2.19 38.22 1.05
C GLU A 304 -2.36 37.85 2.51
N THR A 305 -2.83 38.80 3.32
CA THR A 305 -3.18 38.56 4.71
C THR A 305 -4.25 37.47 4.82
N GLY A 306 -3.97 36.38 5.58
CA GLY A 306 -4.89 35.27 5.77
C GLY A 306 -4.90 34.22 4.65
N THR A 307 -4.06 34.36 3.61
CA THR A 307 -3.97 33.38 2.50
C THR A 307 -3.73 31.95 3.00
N LEU A 308 -2.87 31.77 3.99
CA LEU A 308 -2.51 30.45 4.51
C LEU A 308 -3.73 29.74 5.12
N GLU A 309 -4.51 30.41 5.95
CA GLU A 309 -5.69 29.82 6.60
C GLU A 309 -6.82 29.57 5.59
N LYS A 310 -7.02 30.45 4.61
CA LYS A 310 -7.97 30.22 3.52
C LYS A 310 -7.58 28.97 2.70
N TYR A 311 -6.30 28.82 2.40
CA TYR A 311 -5.79 27.69 1.62
C TYR A 311 -5.94 26.35 2.39
N LYS A 312 -5.60 26.35 3.68
CA LYS A 312 -5.85 25.17 4.55
C LYS A 312 -7.32 24.76 4.55
N LYS A 313 -8.23 25.73 4.69
CA LYS A 313 -9.67 25.47 4.68
C LYS A 313 -10.10 24.82 3.36
N GLN A 314 -9.63 25.33 2.22
CA GLN A 314 -9.92 24.75 0.90
C GLN A 314 -9.40 23.30 0.77
N ILE A 315 -8.21 22.99 1.32
CA ILE A 315 -7.69 21.62 1.34
C ILE A 315 -8.63 20.71 2.14
N TYR A 316 -8.99 21.09 3.37
CA TYR A 316 -9.85 20.25 4.21
C TYR A 316 -11.29 20.14 3.71
N GLU A 317 -11.80 21.11 2.94
CA GLU A 317 -13.08 21.00 2.25
C GLU A 317 -13.07 19.92 1.18
N LYS A 318 -11.98 19.83 0.39
CA LYS A 318 -11.80 18.81 -0.67
C LYS A 318 -11.34 17.45 -0.14
N LEU A 319 -10.52 17.43 0.92
CA LEU A 319 -10.00 16.22 1.56
C LEU A 319 -10.57 16.06 2.97
N SER A 320 -11.92 16.12 3.11
CA SER A 320 -12.59 16.12 4.41
C SER A 320 -12.29 14.90 5.27
N TYR A 321 -12.00 13.76 4.66
CA TYR A 321 -11.60 12.52 5.33
C TYR A 321 -10.16 12.56 5.89
N LEU A 322 -9.34 13.55 5.48
CA LEU A 322 -7.99 13.80 5.98
C LEU A 322 -7.89 14.99 6.94
N SER A 323 -8.99 15.38 7.57
CA SER A 323 -9.00 16.51 8.52
C SER A 323 -8.03 16.36 9.70
N TYR A 324 -7.52 15.15 9.93
CA TYR A 324 -6.51 14.83 10.93
C TYR A 324 -5.07 15.02 10.45
N ALA A 325 -4.84 15.14 9.13
CA ALA A 325 -3.50 15.24 8.56
C ALA A 325 -2.97 16.68 8.67
N PRO A 326 -1.77 16.89 9.26
CA PRO A 326 -1.18 18.22 9.32
C PRO A 326 -0.78 18.70 7.93
N ILE A 327 -0.80 20.03 7.74
CA ILE A 327 -0.46 20.68 6.48
C ILE A 327 0.80 21.51 6.66
N ILE A 328 1.77 21.33 5.76
CA ILE A 328 2.97 22.17 5.68
C ILE A 328 3.12 22.79 4.29
N PHE A 329 3.52 24.05 4.25
CA PHE A 329 3.77 24.80 3.02
C PHE A 329 5.26 24.95 2.80
N ILE A 330 5.77 24.43 1.67
CA ILE A 330 7.20 24.38 1.36
C ILE A 330 7.50 24.93 -0.04
N SER A 331 8.79 25.17 -0.29
CA SER A 331 9.34 25.23 -1.64
C SER A 331 10.48 24.23 -1.77
N ALA A 332 10.25 23.17 -2.52
CA ALA A 332 11.29 22.18 -2.82
C ALA A 332 12.43 22.79 -3.66
N LYS A 333 12.15 23.84 -4.44
CA LYS A 333 13.12 24.57 -5.27
C LYS A 333 14.09 25.38 -4.42
N THR A 334 13.58 26.19 -3.50
CA THR A 334 14.40 27.07 -2.65
C THR A 334 14.90 26.37 -1.39
N GLY A 335 14.22 25.31 -0.94
CA GLY A 335 14.48 24.62 0.33
C GLY A 335 13.70 25.20 1.50
N GLN A 336 12.81 26.16 1.27
CA GLN A 336 12.05 26.80 2.34
C GLN A 336 11.21 25.78 3.10
N ARG A 337 11.40 25.70 4.43
CA ARG A 337 10.70 24.83 5.38
C ARG A 337 10.86 23.32 5.14
N VAL A 338 11.81 22.89 4.33
CA VAL A 338 12.06 21.44 4.09
C VAL A 338 12.57 20.76 5.36
N GLU A 339 13.39 21.43 6.18
CA GLU A 339 13.88 20.89 7.47
C GLU A 339 12.73 20.61 8.45
N LYS A 340 11.73 21.49 8.51
CA LYS A 340 10.56 21.29 9.38
C LYS A 340 9.70 20.07 9.02
N LEU A 341 9.89 19.50 7.81
CA LEU A 341 9.24 18.24 7.44
C LEU A 341 9.68 17.08 8.35
N PHE A 342 10.94 17.05 8.78
CA PHE A 342 11.46 15.95 9.59
C PHE A 342 10.85 15.95 11.00
N ASP A 343 10.65 17.12 11.61
CA ASP A 343 9.94 17.24 12.88
C ASP A 343 8.51 16.69 12.77
N MET A 344 7.82 17.04 11.68
CA MET A 344 6.45 16.53 11.43
C MET A 344 6.44 15.03 11.12
N ILE A 345 7.43 14.52 10.36
CA ILE A 345 7.55 13.09 10.08
C ILE A 345 7.71 12.31 11.39
N ASN A 346 8.61 12.76 12.28
CA ASN A 346 8.83 12.14 13.57
C ASN A 346 7.55 12.16 14.41
N HIS A 347 6.92 13.33 14.52
CA HIS A 347 5.67 13.48 15.27
C HIS A 347 4.57 12.53 14.75
N VAL A 348 4.33 12.50 13.43
CA VAL A 348 3.29 11.63 12.85
C VAL A 348 3.63 10.14 13.01
N ALA A 349 4.91 9.77 12.89
CA ALA A 349 5.35 8.40 13.11
C ALA A 349 5.12 7.95 14.57
N GLU A 350 5.42 8.82 15.55
CA GLU A 350 5.15 8.60 16.97
C GLU A 350 3.65 8.46 17.23
N GLN A 351 2.82 9.36 16.68
CA GLN A 351 1.37 9.30 16.80
C GLN A 351 0.80 8.00 16.21
N ASN A 352 1.32 7.55 15.08
CA ASN A 352 0.91 6.31 14.42
C ASN A 352 1.31 5.05 15.22
N ALA A 353 2.40 5.13 15.96
CA ALA A 353 2.90 4.04 16.81
C ALA A 353 2.37 4.08 18.25
N MET A 354 1.59 5.11 18.62
CA MET A 354 1.14 5.35 19.99
C MET A 354 0.34 4.16 20.54
N ARG A 355 0.69 3.73 21.76
CA ARG A 355 -0.03 2.71 22.50
C ARG A 355 -0.77 3.32 23.69
N ILE A 356 -2.10 3.18 23.68
CA ILE A 356 -2.97 3.70 24.72
C ILE A 356 -3.36 2.54 25.65
N SER A 357 -3.27 2.76 26.96
CA SER A 357 -3.68 1.75 27.93
C SER A 357 -5.18 1.54 27.93
N THR A 358 -5.63 0.30 28.16
CA THR A 358 -7.06 -0.04 28.14
C THR A 358 -7.85 0.74 29.18
N SER A 359 -7.29 1.02 30.36
CA SER A 359 -7.97 1.78 31.42
C SER A 359 -8.26 3.22 31.00
N VAL A 360 -7.24 3.91 30.43
CA VAL A 360 -7.40 5.31 29.99
C VAL A 360 -8.36 5.40 28.78
N LEU A 361 -8.25 4.46 27.83
CA LEU A 361 -9.20 4.39 26.71
C LEU A 361 -10.63 4.24 27.19
N ASN A 362 -10.89 3.35 28.16
CA ASN A 362 -12.26 3.16 28.69
C ASN A 362 -12.76 4.35 29.50
N GLN A 363 -11.88 5.08 30.18
CA GLN A 363 -12.26 6.34 30.81
C GLN A 363 -12.78 7.33 29.77
N VAL A 364 -12.04 7.54 28.66
CA VAL A 364 -12.43 8.44 27.57
C VAL A 364 -13.74 8.00 26.90
N ILE A 365 -13.93 6.69 26.68
CA ILE A 365 -15.18 6.14 26.13
C ILE A 365 -16.35 6.42 27.07
N ASN A 366 -16.18 6.21 28.39
CA ASN A 366 -17.24 6.47 29.37
C ASN A 366 -17.59 7.96 29.47
N GLU A 367 -16.61 8.85 29.42
CA GLU A 367 -16.82 10.30 29.36
C GLU A 367 -17.55 10.70 28.07
N ALA A 368 -17.17 10.12 26.93
CA ALA A 368 -17.86 10.34 25.67
C ALA A 368 -19.33 9.89 25.73
N ILE A 369 -19.62 8.71 26.31
CA ILE A 369 -20.97 8.18 26.50
C ILE A 369 -21.80 9.11 27.43
N ALA A 370 -21.19 9.69 28.45
CA ALA A 370 -21.87 10.61 29.36
C ALA A 370 -22.26 11.92 28.68
N ILE A 371 -21.44 12.42 27.74
CA ILE A 371 -21.69 13.65 26.97
C ILE A 371 -22.77 13.42 25.90
N VAL A 372 -22.60 12.39 25.07
CA VAL A 372 -23.55 12.02 24.02
C VAL A 372 -23.92 10.54 24.16
N GLN A 373 -25.17 10.35 24.59
CA GLN A 373 -25.69 8.99 24.80
C GLN A 373 -25.74 8.21 23.49
N PRO A 374 -25.41 6.89 23.52
CA PRO A 374 -25.46 6.02 22.35
C PRO A 374 -26.88 5.97 21.74
N PRO A 375 -26.98 5.77 20.40
CA PRO A 375 -28.26 5.73 19.69
C PRO A 375 -29.14 4.57 20.16
N SER A 376 -30.43 4.72 19.93
CA SER A 376 -31.42 3.65 20.13
C SER A 376 -32.26 3.46 18.87
N ASP A 377 -32.58 2.22 18.54
CA ASP A 377 -33.51 1.88 17.46
C ASP A 377 -34.52 0.85 17.94
N LYS A 378 -35.81 1.06 17.59
CA LYS A 378 -36.97 0.19 17.93
C LYS A 378 -37.00 -0.28 19.39
N GLY A 379 -36.69 0.65 20.34
CA GLY A 379 -36.68 0.35 21.75
C GLY A 379 -35.45 -0.37 22.29
N LYS A 380 -34.53 -0.76 21.44
CA LYS A 380 -33.21 -1.28 21.84
C LYS A 380 -32.19 -0.15 21.87
N ARG A 381 -31.42 -0.07 22.93
CA ARG A 381 -30.35 0.94 23.09
C ARG A 381 -28.98 0.30 22.91
N LEU A 382 -28.12 0.97 22.17
CA LEU A 382 -26.72 0.62 22.08
C LEU A 382 -26.05 0.75 23.45
N LYS A 383 -25.40 -0.29 23.90
CA LYS A 383 -24.54 -0.26 25.09
C LYS A 383 -23.12 -0.55 24.66
N ILE A 384 -22.19 0.35 24.95
CA ILE A 384 -20.76 0.10 24.81
C ILE A 384 -20.29 -0.50 26.12
N LEU A 385 -19.71 -1.69 26.04
CA LEU A 385 -19.29 -2.45 27.22
C LEU A 385 -17.87 -2.05 27.63
N TYR A 386 -16.95 -2.08 26.70
CA TYR A 386 -15.56 -1.63 26.86
C TYR A 386 -14.87 -1.51 25.50
N GLY A 387 -13.69 -0.88 25.49
CA GLY A 387 -12.80 -0.79 24.34
C GLY A 387 -11.38 -1.23 24.66
N THR A 388 -10.66 -1.70 23.67
CA THR A 388 -9.22 -2.02 23.76
C THR A 388 -8.51 -1.64 22.47
N GLN A 389 -7.24 -1.29 22.54
CA GLN A 389 -6.43 -1.07 21.35
C GLN A 389 -5.82 -2.40 20.88
N ALA A 390 -6.25 -2.86 19.70
CA ALA A 390 -5.78 -4.12 19.11
C ALA A 390 -4.40 -3.98 18.46
N SER A 391 -4.16 -2.89 17.74
CA SER A 391 -2.91 -2.63 17.04
C SER A 391 -2.51 -1.16 17.00
N THR A 392 -1.27 -0.91 16.64
CA THR A 392 -0.72 0.38 16.22
C THR A 392 -0.38 0.31 14.73
N LYS A 393 -0.12 1.45 14.10
CA LYS A 393 0.29 1.57 12.69
C LYS A 393 -0.71 0.93 11.69
N PRO A 394 -2.00 1.36 11.68
CA PRO A 394 -2.58 2.49 12.41
C PRO A 394 -3.16 2.11 13.77
N PRO A 395 -3.41 3.11 14.66
CA PRO A 395 -4.15 2.90 15.89
C PRO A 395 -5.54 2.30 15.60
N THR A 396 -5.75 1.06 16.06
CA THR A 396 -6.97 0.29 15.82
C THR A 396 -7.60 -0.08 17.15
N PHE A 397 -8.84 0.34 17.37
CA PHE A 397 -9.58 0.10 18.60
C PHE A 397 -10.70 -0.89 18.35
N VAL A 398 -10.80 -1.89 19.21
CA VAL A 398 -11.94 -2.82 19.24
C VAL A 398 -12.90 -2.34 20.30
N ILE A 399 -14.14 -2.02 19.90
CA ILE A 399 -15.22 -1.59 20.77
C ILE A 399 -16.21 -2.75 20.90
N PHE A 400 -16.42 -3.22 22.13
CA PHE A 400 -17.38 -4.28 22.41
C PHE A 400 -18.71 -3.69 22.77
N VAL A 401 -19.76 -4.14 22.09
CA VAL A 401 -21.12 -3.64 22.19
C VAL A 401 -22.12 -4.78 22.39
N ASN A 402 -23.34 -4.44 22.85
CA ASN A 402 -24.43 -5.41 22.99
C ASN A 402 -25.09 -5.79 21.66
N ASP A 403 -25.06 -4.91 20.67
CA ASP A 403 -25.67 -5.13 19.34
C ASP A 403 -24.92 -4.27 18.30
N LYS A 404 -24.23 -4.92 17.37
CA LYS A 404 -23.44 -4.26 16.33
C LYS A 404 -24.29 -3.44 15.36
N GLN A 405 -25.53 -3.84 15.11
CA GLN A 405 -26.43 -3.14 14.17
C GLN A 405 -26.83 -1.75 14.65
N LEU A 406 -26.78 -1.53 15.97
CA LEU A 406 -27.07 -0.24 16.56
C LEU A 406 -25.90 0.77 16.50
N PHE A 407 -24.69 0.28 16.15
CA PHE A 407 -23.49 1.13 16.09
C PHE A 407 -23.40 1.86 14.76
N HIS A 408 -24.07 3.01 14.65
CA HIS A 408 -24.10 3.83 13.44
C HIS A 408 -22.78 4.57 13.20
N PHE A 409 -22.44 4.78 11.93
CA PHE A 409 -21.23 5.51 11.49
C PHE A 409 -21.10 6.92 12.11
N SER A 410 -22.23 7.59 12.39
CA SER A 410 -22.22 8.91 13.03
C SER A 410 -21.70 8.85 14.46
N TYR A 411 -22.03 7.78 15.20
CA TYR A 411 -21.55 7.57 16.56
C TYR A 411 -20.09 7.10 16.57
N GLU A 412 -19.71 6.30 15.60
CA GLU A 412 -18.31 5.93 15.37
C GLU A 412 -17.45 7.18 15.17
N ARG A 413 -17.86 8.07 14.25
CA ARG A 413 -17.16 9.34 14.01
C ARG A 413 -17.08 10.20 15.25
N TYR A 414 -18.13 10.22 16.05
CA TYR A 414 -18.13 10.93 17.33
C TYR A 414 -17.07 10.36 18.28
N LEU A 415 -17.04 9.04 18.47
CA LEU A 415 -16.04 8.39 19.32
C LEU A 415 -14.61 8.61 18.82
N VAL A 416 -14.37 8.50 17.53
CA VAL A 416 -13.05 8.81 16.93
C VAL A 416 -12.63 10.24 17.26
N ASN A 417 -13.57 11.20 17.18
CA ASN A 417 -13.26 12.59 17.49
C ASN A 417 -12.94 12.79 18.98
N GLN A 418 -13.61 12.07 19.90
CA GLN A 418 -13.29 12.14 21.33
C GLN A 418 -11.92 11.52 21.63
N ILE A 419 -11.60 10.36 21.02
CA ILE A 419 -10.30 9.71 21.14
C ILE A 419 -9.19 10.64 20.61
N ARG A 420 -9.41 11.31 19.46
CA ARG A 420 -8.45 12.28 18.92
C ARG A 420 -8.28 13.50 19.81
N ARG A 421 -9.37 13.99 20.40
CA ARG A 421 -9.33 15.15 21.29
C ARG A 421 -8.46 14.88 22.51
N GLU A 422 -8.50 13.66 23.04
CA GLU A 422 -7.75 13.30 24.24
C GLU A 422 -6.30 12.91 23.95
N PHE A 423 -6.07 12.13 22.88
CA PHE A 423 -4.76 11.54 22.60
C PHE A 423 -4.00 12.23 21.45
N GLY A 424 -4.61 13.18 20.75
CA GLY A 424 -4.03 13.81 19.57
C GLY A 424 -4.23 12.93 18.32
N LEU A 425 -3.39 11.94 18.11
CA LEU A 425 -3.37 11.06 16.95
C LEU A 425 -3.34 11.84 15.62
N GLU A 426 -2.59 12.96 15.62
CA GLU A 426 -2.41 13.82 14.45
C GLU A 426 -1.67 13.09 13.35
N GLY A 427 -2.08 13.29 12.11
CA GLY A 427 -1.45 12.68 10.95
C GLY A 427 -1.71 11.20 10.76
N THR A 428 -2.44 10.52 11.65
CA THR A 428 -2.70 9.09 11.54
C THR A 428 -4.19 8.76 11.45
N PRO A 429 -4.61 7.84 10.55
CA PRO A 429 -5.99 7.34 10.55
C PRO A 429 -6.26 6.51 11.81
N VAL A 430 -7.48 6.59 12.31
CA VAL A 430 -7.96 5.79 13.45
C VAL A 430 -8.99 4.80 12.94
N ARG A 431 -8.82 3.53 13.26
CA ARG A 431 -9.75 2.45 12.91
C ARG A 431 -10.54 2.00 14.13
N ILE A 432 -11.85 1.82 13.97
CA ILE A 432 -12.71 1.19 14.97
C ILE A 432 -13.25 -0.12 14.41
N ILE A 433 -13.09 -1.19 15.18
CA ILE A 433 -13.68 -2.50 14.91
C ILE A 433 -14.73 -2.74 16.00
N VAL A 434 -15.98 -2.91 15.58
CA VAL A 434 -17.08 -3.19 16.51
C VAL A 434 -17.30 -4.67 16.65
N ARG A 435 -17.27 -5.19 17.87
CA ARG A 435 -17.57 -6.59 18.18
C ARG A 435 -18.76 -6.70 19.11
N GLU A 436 -19.65 -7.61 18.78
CA GLU A 436 -20.77 -7.96 19.65
C GLU A 436 -20.33 -8.91 20.74
N LYS A 437 -20.77 -8.67 21.97
CA LYS A 437 -20.54 -9.55 23.11
C LYS A 437 -21.84 -9.66 23.91
N ASN A 438 -22.28 -10.89 24.15
CA ASN A 438 -23.43 -11.12 24.99
C ASN A 438 -23.11 -10.85 26.47
N GLU A 439 -24.05 -10.21 27.18
CA GLU A 439 -23.90 -9.93 28.64
C GLU A 439 -23.71 -11.24 29.48
N LYS A 440 -23.96 -12.41 28.90
CA LYS A 440 -23.77 -13.71 29.57
C LYS A 440 -22.32 -14.21 29.55
N ASP A 441 -21.44 -13.56 28.80
CA ASP A 441 -20.02 -13.94 28.68
C ASP A 441 -19.10 -13.06 29.54
N MET A 442 -19.69 -12.29 30.49
CA MET A 442 -19.02 -11.56 31.56
C MET A 442 -19.16 -12.33 32.88
#